data_86786b50e60f51fb6d816d4f6744f82a
#
_entry.id   86786b50e60f51fb6d816d4f6744f82a
#
_cell.length_a   1.000
_cell.length_b   1.000
_cell.length_c   1.000
_cell.angle_alpha   90.00
_cell.angle_beta   90.00
_cell.angle_gamma   90.00
#
_symmetry.space_group_name_H-M   'P 1'
#
loop_
_entity.id
_entity.type
_entity.pdbx_description
1 polymer ?
#
loop_
_entity_poly.entity_id
_entity_poly.type
_entity_poly.pdbx_seq_one_letter_code
_entity_poly.pdbx_strand_id
1 'polypeptide(L)'
;METRYPSIFRAIVKDIKDPDNLRRIKVSVPQITGNETSFWAWPLEPSSVSTDVPVVGQGVWVSYVGGDPEYPIWQGSFGKNQGKNKKIYV
;
A
#
# COMPACT_ATOMS: atom_id res chain seq x y z
N MET A 1 -20.23 1.43 -16.02
CA MET A 1 -20.06 2.29 -14.86
C MET A 1 -18.88 1.82 -14.02
N GLU A 2 -18.03 2.74 -13.67
CA GLU A 2 -16.85 2.40 -12.92
C GLU A 2 -17.13 2.37 -11.43
N THR A 3 -16.47 1.43 -10.76
CA THR A 3 -16.53 1.36 -9.32
C THR A 3 -15.46 2.26 -8.75
N ARG A 4 -15.82 3.06 -7.76
CA ARG A 4 -14.91 3.98 -7.11
C ARG A 4 -14.77 3.62 -5.65
N TYR A 5 -13.57 3.84 -5.14
CA TYR A 5 -13.24 3.50 -3.75
C TYR A 5 -12.62 4.71 -3.08
N PRO A 6 -13.45 5.60 -2.52
CA PRO A 6 -12.95 6.89 -2.04
C PRO A 6 -12.33 6.86 -0.65
N SER A 7 -12.23 5.71 -0.04
CA SER A 7 -11.73 5.60 1.32
C SER A 7 -10.29 5.15 1.37
N ILE A 8 -9.77 5.03 2.58
CA ILE A 8 -8.47 4.44 2.85
C ILE A 8 -8.69 3.00 3.26
N PHE A 9 -7.87 2.12 2.75
CA PHE A 9 -8.02 0.69 3.00
C PHE A 9 -6.75 0.11 3.58
N ARG A 10 -6.89 -0.95 4.34
CA ARG A 10 -5.74 -1.72 4.79
C ARG A 10 -5.33 -2.66 3.68
N ALA A 11 -4.03 -2.78 3.49
CA ALA A 11 -3.49 -3.57 2.41
C ALA A 11 -2.26 -4.32 2.89
N ILE A 12 -1.88 -5.33 2.14
CA ILE A 12 -0.72 -6.14 2.45
C ILE A 12 0.25 -6.05 1.30
N VAL A 13 1.50 -5.78 1.61
CA VAL A 13 2.54 -5.63 0.58
C VAL A 13 2.83 -6.97 -0.05
N LYS A 14 2.81 -7.01 -1.37
CA LYS A 14 3.06 -8.25 -2.11
C LYS A 14 4.35 -8.21 -2.92
N ASP A 15 4.75 -7.05 -3.39
CA ASP A 15 5.94 -6.95 -4.22
C ASP A 15 6.55 -5.56 -4.04
N ILE A 16 7.84 -5.52 -3.82
CA ILE A 16 8.54 -4.25 -3.62
C ILE A 16 9.64 -4.03 -4.65
N LYS A 17 9.70 -4.88 -5.67
CA LYS A 17 10.79 -4.81 -6.64
C LYS A 17 10.38 -3.95 -7.83
N ASP A 18 10.24 -2.68 -7.57
CA ASP A 18 9.91 -1.73 -8.61
C ASP A 18 11.07 -1.61 -9.59
N PRO A 19 10.87 -1.97 -10.84
CA PRO A 19 11.98 -1.92 -11.80
C PRO A 19 12.53 -0.53 -12.05
N ASP A 20 11.75 0.49 -11.74
CA ASP A 20 12.18 1.86 -11.94
C ASP A 20 12.68 2.53 -10.68
N ASN A 21 12.72 1.79 -9.56
CA ASN A 21 13.21 2.30 -8.30
C ASN A 21 12.51 3.57 -7.85
N LEU A 22 11.21 3.61 -8.03
CA LEU A 22 10.40 4.76 -7.64
C LEU A 22 9.67 4.54 -6.34
N ARG A 23 10.04 3.49 -5.61
CA ARG A 23 9.44 3.14 -4.34
C ARG A 23 7.97 2.78 -4.47
N ARG A 24 7.57 2.35 -5.65
CA ARG A 24 6.23 1.83 -5.84
C ARG A 24 6.19 0.39 -5.32
N ILE A 25 5.03 -0.01 -4.83
CA ILE A 25 4.85 -1.36 -4.33
C ILE A 25 3.55 -1.92 -4.89
N LYS A 26 3.46 -3.24 -4.91
CA LYS A 26 2.21 -3.90 -5.23
C LYS A 26 1.62 -4.45 -3.95
N VAL A 27 0.32 -4.35 -3.83
CA VAL A 27 -0.38 -4.74 -2.61
C VAL A 27 -1.59 -5.57 -2.95
N SER A 28 -2.10 -6.28 -1.96
CA SER A 28 -3.45 -6.81 -2.05
C SER A 28 -4.28 -6.04 -1.04
N VAL A 29 -5.51 -5.71 -1.45
CA VAL A 29 -6.43 -5.00 -0.59
C VAL A 29 -7.60 -5.94 -0.35
N PRO A 30 -7.59 -6.65 0.77
CA PRO A 30 -8.56 -7.75 0.95
C PRO A 30 -10.01 -7.32 0.79
N GLN A 31 -10.33 -6.10 1.18
CA GLN A 31 -11.70 -5.63 1.08
C GLN A 31 -12.13 -5.33 -0.36
N ILE A 32 -11.18 -5.20 -1.26
CA ILE A 32 -11.47 -4.81 -2.64
C ILE A 32 -11.19 -5.95 -3.60
N THR A 33 -10.01 -6.52 -3.51
CA THR A 33 -9.54 -7.47 -4.51
C THR A 33 -9.22 -8.84 -3.95
N GLY A 34 -9.47 -9.06 -2.68
CA GLY A 34 -9.12 -10.32 -2.07
C GLY A 34 -7.62 -10.51 -2.08
N ASN A 35 -7.18 -11.60 -2.68
CA ASN A 35 -5.75 -11.88 -2.73
C ASN A 35 -5.07 -11.38 -3.98
N GLU A 36 -5.80 -10.73 -4.86
CA GLU A 36 -5.20 -10.26 -6.09
C GLU A 36 -4.27 -9.09 -5.84
N THR A 37 -3.18 -9.06 -6.60
CA THR A 37 -2.19 -8.03 -6.46
C THR A 37 -2.59 -6.82 -7.30
N SER A 38 -2.38 -5.65 -6.75
CA SER A 38 -2.74 -4.41 -7.43
C SER A 38 -1.74 -4.04 -8.52
N PHE A 39 -2.05 -2.99 -9.24
CA PHE A 39 -1.04 -2.28 -10.01
C PHE A 39 -0.02 -1.67 -9.06
N TRP A 40 1.04 -1.10 -9.61
CA TRP A 40 2.03 -0.45 -8.77
C TRP A 40 1.41 0.73 -8.04
N ALA A 41 1.58 0.74 -6.74
CA ALA A 41 1.07 1.82 -5.90
C ALA A 41 2.17 2.84 -5.66
N TRP A 42 1.88 4.10 -5.94
CA TRP A 42 2.84 5.17 -5.75
C TRP A 42 2.92 5.58 -4.28
N PRO A 43 4.10 5.96 -3.81
CA PRO A 43 4.20 6.47 -2.44
C PRO A 43 3.61 7.87 -2.35
N LEU A 44 2.83 8.10 -1.32
CA LEU A 44 2.29 9.42 -1.04
C LEU A 44 3.06 10.01 0.12
N GLU A 45 4.04 10.84 -0.20
CA GLU A 45 4.87 11.39 0.85
C GLU A 45 5.65 12.57 0.31
N PRO A 46 6.09 13.47 1.18
CA PRO A 46 6.91 14.59 0.76
C PRO A 46 8.23 14.10 0.19
N SER A 47 8.81 14.92 -0.66
CA SER A 47 10.03 14.53 -1.34
C SER A 47 11.22 14.40 -0.40
N SER A 48 11.12 14.98 0.77
CA SER A 48 12.25 14.98 1.70
C SER A 48 12.27 13.80 2.63
N VAL A 49 11.31 12.90 2.52
CA VAL A 49 11.26 11.80 3.47
C VAL A 49 12.15 10.65 3.05
N SER A 50 12.17 9.66 3.92
CA SER A 50 12.98 8.47 3.79
C SER A 50 12.75 7.75 2.49
N THR A 51 13.76 7.01 2.06
CA THR A 51 13.64 6.14 0.91
C THR A 51 13.24 4.74 1.31
N ASP A 52 12.86 4.53 2.56
CA ASP A 52 12.48 3.20 3.02
C ASP A 52 11.24 2.70 2.32
N VAL A 53 11.21 1.40 2.12
CA VAL A 53 10.09 0.71 1.51
C VAL A 53 9.66 -0.39 2.48
N PRO A 54 8.37 -0.61 2.66
CA PRO A 54 7.95 -1.69 3.56
C PRO A 54 8.35 -3.05 3.00
N VAL A 55 8.39 -4.04 3.87
CA VAL A 55 8.73 -5.39 3.45
C VAL A 55 7.49 -6.13 3.01
N VAL A 56 7.70 -7.15 2.19
CA VAL A 56 6.60 -8.00 1.75
C VAL A 56 5.92 -8.62 2.97
N GLY A 57 4.61 -8.59 2.97
CA GLY A 57 3.83 -9.11 4.07
C GLY A 57 3.42 -8.06 5.08
N GLN A 58 4.01 -6.89 5.01
CA GLN A 58 3.70 -5.83 5.96
C GLN A 58 2.41 -5.14 5.58
N GLY A 59 1.70 -4.62 6.58
CA GLY A 59 0.47 -3.87 6.34
C GLY A 59 0.76 -2.43 6.00
N VAL A 60 0.04 -1.92 5.03
CA VAL A 60 0.16 -0.51 4.63
C VAL A 60 -1.23 0.05 4.41
N TRP A 61 -1.31 1.37 4.46
CA TRP A 61 -2.55 2.08 4.14
C TRP A 61 -2.53 2.44 2.67
N VAL A 62 -3.65 2.22 2.00
CA VAL A 62 -3.76 2.46 0.56
C VAL A 62 -5.03 3.24 0.28
N SER A 63 -4.91 4.19 -0.63
CA SER A 63 -6.08 4.84 -1.20
C SER A 63 -5.91 4.84 -2.71
N TYR A 64 -6.87 5.42 -3.41
CA TYR A 64 -6.86 5.39 -4.87
C TYR A 64 -7.08 6.79 -5.40
N VAL A 65 -6.29 7.18 -6.40
CA VAL A 65 -6.45 8.49 -7.02
C VAL A 65 -7.84 8.58 -7.60
N GLY A 66 -8.61 9.55 -7.14
CA GLY A 66 -9.98 9.69 -7.59
C GLY A 66 -10.85 8.48 -7.30
N GLY A 67 -10.41 7.61 -6.40
CA GLY A 67 -11.14 6.40 -6.11
C GLY A 67 -10.97 5.30 -7.16
N ASP A 68 -10.09 5.49 -8.13
CA ASP A 68 -9.91 4.56 -9.24
C ASP A 68 -8.97 3.43 -8.84
N PRO A 69 -9.44 2.18 -8.82
CA PRO A 69 -8.60 1.08 -8.35
C PRO A 69 -7.39 0.80 -9.22
N GLU A 70 -7.30 1.36 -10.41
CA GLU A 70 -6.12 1.21 -11.24
C GLU A 70 -4.98 2.14 -10.82
N TYR A 71 -5.25 3.08 -9.93
CA TYR A 71 -4.24 4.06 -9.52
C TYR A 71 -4.11 4.09 -8.01
N PRO A 72 -3.54 3.04 -7.41
CA PRO A 72 -3.38 3.00 -5.96
C PRO A 72 -2.23 3.87 -5.49
N ILE A 73 -2.35 4.36 -4.27
CA ILE A 73 -1.32 5.13 -3.58
C ILE A 73 -1.13 4.50 -2.21
N TRP A 74 0.12 4.24 -1.82
CA TRP A 74 0.36 3.74 -0.48
C TRP A 74 0.86 4.90 0.39
N GLN A 75 0.44 4.90 1.65
CA GLN A 75 0.61 6.08 2.49
C GLN A 75 1.39 5.82 3.75
N GLY A 76 1.97 4.67 3.89
CA GLY A 76 2.71 4.38 5.09
C GLY A 76 2.34 3.01 5.60
N SER A 77 3.18 2.46 6.44
CA SER A 77 2.93 1.13 6.96
C SER A 77 2.40 1.22 8.37
N PHE A 78 1.64 0.22 8.76
CA PHE A 78 1.25 0.04 10.14
C PHE A 78 1.80 -1.30 10.60
N GLY A 79 2.02 -1.40 11.87
CA GLY A 79 2.60 -2.61 12.41
C GLY A 79 4.07 -2.75 12.12
N LYS A 80 4.74 -1.66 11.78
CA LYS A 80 6.12 -1.72 11.41
C LYS A 80 7.02 -2.20 12.53
N ASN A 81 6.68 -1.84 13.73
CA ASN A 81 7.49 -2.21 14.89
C ASN A 81 6.80 -3.25 15.72
N GLN A 82 6.08 -4.11 15.07
CA GLN A 82 5.30 -5.08 15.80
C GLN A 82 6.13 -5.97 16.70
N GLY A 83 7.38 -6.14 16.40
CA GLY A 83 8.25 -6.89 17.29
C GLY A 83 8.24 -6.31 18.67
N LYS A 84 8.06 -5.02 18.78
CA LYS A 84 8.00 -4.38 20.06
C LYS A 84 6.62 -4.15 20.53
N ASN A 85 5.78 -3.81 19.64
CA ASN A 85 4.48 -3.38 20.01
C ASN A 85 3.48 -4.51 20.11
N LYS A 86 3.61 -5.45 19.27
CA LYS A 86 2.79 -6.62 19.32
C LYS A 86 1.37 -6.46 18.90
N LYS A 87 0.91 -5.27 18.66
CA LYS A 87 -0.47 -5.08 18.31
C LYS A 87 -0.60 -4.66 16.88
N ILE A 88 -1.11 -5.54 16.07
CA ILE A 88 -1.27 -5.28 14.66
C ILE A 88 -2.74 -5.37 14.33
N TYR A 89 -3.27 -4.32 13.76
CA TYR A 89 -4.68 -4.24 13.47
C TYR A 89 -4.88 -4.24 11.97
N VAL A 90 -5.21 -5.39 11.45
CA VAL A 90 -5.41 -5.53 10.01
C VAL A 90 -6.84 -5.86 9.69
#